data_7741760db656ed074fc9528e022ea248
#
_entry.id   7741760db656ed074fc9528e022ea248
#
_cell.length_a   1.000
_cell.length_b   1.000
_cell.length_c   1.000
_cell.angle_alpha   90.00
_cell.angle_beta   90.00
_cell.angle_gamma   90.00
#
_symmetry.space_group_name_H-M   'P 1'
#
loop_
_entity.id
_entity.type
_entity.pdbx_description
1 polymer ?
#
loop_
_entity_poly.entity_id
_entity_poly.type
_entity_poly.pdbx_seq_one_letter_code
_entity_poly.pdbx_strand_id
1 'polypeptide(L)'
;VLRIAWFALVLAPAGAWAAVPHLFFSDLESGPNTGGESNAGAYVTVYGKDFGSARGSSYVTIGGGQAAAYPVWTDTKVTFQLGAAAATGDLIVVVPDGSSNAIPFTVSRGRIFFVSPGGSDRKNGGFSSPWRTLVKARDSMRPGDITYAMNGVAQTADDGSGWNTSLLVRNGGHPAAPKAIVAYPNATATIGSVNGPATGIRTAPAEGGHPDHWVIAGFVLRGQGAAMGLWGSNGWRIVGNDISCPQGDGAAGCFDTVESSALKFYGNHVHDTGKENASSQYHAVYFGTDSNHLDIGWNTIANVHGCRGIQIHSSPQSGEAHSGQNQYDIRIHDNVIHDTQCDGIILATVDPSKGPVTVYNNVIYNAGKGPDNPERTGGWSCIYVPGYTNSGSAGSGAVEIFDNTFYGCGTFAKPPYSDQNAALAFGGGSPDLFLRIRNNIIFQTATSLFPAGVPYLAIWNPSTRHVCAAADDCRWIQGSNNLFYGSGPPPANPNITGSVNADPEFVNVSQHDFHLLGGSPARRRGVDTVSAVDQDGVPRGGAEGTDLGAFQFTGQ
;
A
#
# COMPACT_ATOMS: atom_id res chain seq x y z
N VAL A 1 9.01 -40.43 -62.07
CA VAL A 1 9.55 -39.34 -61.25
C VAL A 1 8.38 -38.75 -60.47
N LEU A 2 8.21 -39.22 -59.25
CA LEU A 2 7.12 -38.76 -58.33
C LEU A 2 7.62 -37.51 -57.60
N ARG A 3 6.97 -36.36 -57.77
CA ARG A 3 7.24 -35.14 -57.00
C ARG A 3 6.36 -35.17 -55.73
N ILE A 4 7.03 -35.30 -54.58
CA ILE A 4 6.40 -35.14 -53.28
C ILE A 4 6.39 -33.63 -52.94
N ALA A 5 5.19 -33.04 -52.87
CA ALA A 5 5.03 -31.65 -52.40
C ALA A 5 4.96 -31.66 -50.86
N TRP A 6 5.89 -30.96 -50.23
CA TRP A 6 5.87 -30.69 -48.81
C TRP A 6 4.91 -29.51 -48.54
N PHE A 7 3.80 -29.78 -47.87
CA PHE A 7 2.98 -28.73 -47.26
C PHE A 7 3.60 -28.35 -45.93
N ALA A 8 4.19 -27.16 -45.85
CA ALA A 8 4.55 -26.54 -44.59
C ALA A 8 3.30 -26.07 -43.89
N LEU A 9 2.93 -26.78 -42.83
CA LEU A 9 1.88 -26.33 -41.90
C LEU A 9 2.42 -25.12 -41.15
N VAL A 10 2.03 -23.92 -41.53
CA VAL A 10 2.26 -22.70 -40.73
C VAL A 10 1.30 -22.76 -39.54
N LEU A 11 1.80 -23.21 -38.39
CA LEU A 11 1.12 -23.02 -37.13
C LEU A 11 1.10 -21.50 -36.88
N ALA A 12 -0.07 -20.88 -36.98
CA ALA A 12 -0.28 -19.56 -36.45
C ALA A 12 0.02 -19.60 -34.94
N PRO A 13 0.75 -18.60 -34.38
CA PRO A 13 0.90 -18.53 -32.95
C PRO A 13 -0.47 -18.54 -32.30
N ALA A 14 -0.66 -19.38 -31.28
CA ALA A 14 -1.86 -19.34 -30.46
C ALA A 14 -2.02 -17.88 -30.01
N GLY A 15 -3.12 -17.24 -30.40
CA GLY A 15 -3.40 -15.86 -30.04
C GLY A 15 -3.33 -15.75 -28.52
N ALA A 16 -2.45 -14.89 -28.01
CA ALA A 16 -2.52 -14.46 -26.62
C ALA A 16 -3.96 -13.99 -26.41
N TRP A 17 -4.64 -14.54 -25.46
CA TRP A 17 -5.95 -14.04 -25.04
C TRP A 17 -5.70 -12.60 -24.62
N ALA A 18 -6.35 -11.65 -25.30
CA ALA A 18 -6.25 -10.26 -24.87
C ALA A 18 -6.80 -10.18 -23.45
N ALA A 19 -5.97 -9.68 -22.54
CA ALA A 19 -6.36 -9.60 -21.14
C ALA A 19 -7.48 -8.58 -21.00
N VAL A 20 -8.53 -8.94 -20.26
CA VAL A 20 -9.64 -8.03 -19.97
C VAL A 20 -9.13 -6.97 -18.98
N PRO A 21 -9.33 -5.68 -19.23
CA PRO A 21 -8.84 -4.65 -18.34
C PRO A 21 -9.39 -4.80 -16.92
N HIS A 22 -8.56 -4.52 -15.92
CA HIS A 22 -8.97 -4.56 -14.52
C HIS A 22 -8.70 -3.21 -13.83
N LEU A 23 -9.72 -2.65 -13.18
CA LEU A 23 -9.61 -1.46 -12.35
C LEU A 23 -9.31 -1.86 -10.91
N PHE A 24 -8.27 -1.26 -10.33
CA PHE A 24 -7.93 -1.42 -8.92
C PHE A 24 -8.58 -0.32 -8.07
N PHE A 25 -8.28 0.94 -8.37
CA PHE A 25 -8.79 2.09 -7.63
C PHE A 25 -8.74 3.36 -8.48
N SER A 26 -9.35 4.43 -7.96
CA SER A 26 -9.23 5.80 -8.49
C SER A 26 -8.60 6.73 -7.45
N ASP A 27 -8.07 7.88 -7.89
CA ASP A 27 -7.65 8.95 -6.99
C ASP A 27 -8.85 9.63 -6.32
N LEU A 28 -9.88 9.96 -7.08
CA LEU A 28 -11.14 10.54 -6.62
C LEU A 28 -12.28 9.50 -6.70
N GLU A 29 -13.12 9.44 -5.68
CA GLU A 29 -14.37 8.66 -5.66
C GLU A 29 -15.59 9.53 -5.92
N SER A 30 -15.41 10.86 -5.95
CA SER A 30 -16.47 11.82 -6.26
C SER A 30 -15.90 13.11 -6.85
N GLY A 31 -16.74 13.82 -7.62
CA GLY A 31 -16.36 15.12 -8.15
C GLY A 31 -17.46 15.73 -9.04
N PRO A 32 -17.41 17.06 -9.30
CA PRO A 32 -18.35 17.71 -10.19
C PRO A 32 -18.07 17.37 -11.65
N ASN A 33 -19.13 17.28 -12.45
CA ASN A 33 -19.05 16.99 -13.90
C ASN A 33 -19.02 18.25 -14.76
N THR A 34 -18.95 19.44 -14.15
CA THR A 34 -18.84 20.75 -14.83
C THR A 34 -18.03 21.73 -13.98
N GLY A 35 -17.68 22.88 -14.54
CA GLY A 35 -17.06 24.00 -13.82
C GLY A 35 -15.53 23.96 -13.75
N GLY A 36 -14.89 23.01 -14.40
CA GLY A 36 -13.43 22.94 -14.54
C GLY A 36 -12.93 23.58 -15.85
N GLU A 37 -11.79 23.07 -16.33
CA GLU A 37 -11.21 23.48 -17.61
C GLU A 37 -12.19 23.25 -18.75
N SER A 38 -12.34 24.21 -19.65
CA SER A 38 -13.31 24.19 -20.76
C SER A 38 -14.75 23.92 -20.31
N ASN A 39 -15.08 24.27 -19.08
CA ASN A 39 -16.36 24.02 -18.42
C ASN A 39 -16.73 22.52 -18.30
N ALA A 40 -15.80 21.60 -18.54
CA ALA A 40 -15.96 20.18 -18.22
C ALA A 40 -15.74 19.93 -16.71
N GLY A 41 -15.89 18.69 -16.26
CA GLY A 41 -15.81 18.37 -14.84
C GLY A 41 -14.38 18.13 -14.33
N ALA A 42 -14.31 17.45 -13.21
CA ALA A 42 -13.07 17.07 -12.56
C ALA A 42 -12.24 16.09 -13.42
N TYR A 43 -10.93 16.17 -13.30
CA TYR A 43 -10.04 15.11 -13.76
C TYR A 43 -10.02 13.99 -12.73
N VAL A 44 -10.12 12.77 -13.19
CA VAL A 44 -10.05 11.55 -12.37
C VAL A 44 -8.98 10.64 -12.94
N THR A 45 -8.14 10.12 -12.08
CA THR A 45 -7.14 9.12 -12.45
C THR A 45 -7.56 7.76 -11.92
N VAL A 46 -7.65 6.77 -12.80
CA VAL A 46 -7.83 5.36 -12.44
C VAL A 46 -6.53 4.59 -12.63
N TYR A 47 -6.32 3.65 -11.75
CA TYR A 47 -5.20 2.72 -11.77
C TYR A 47 -5.72 1.30 -11.95
N GLY A 48 -4.97 0.49 -12.68
CA GLY A 48 -5.36 -0.86 -13.00
C GLY A 48 -4.37 -1.53 -13.93
N LYS A 49 -4.84 -2.42 -14.78
CA LYS A 49 -4.00 -3.18 -15.71
C LYS A 49 -4.74 -3.44 -17.02
N ASP A 50 -3.99 -3.70 -18.08
CA ASP A 50 -4.48 -4.08 -19.41
C ASP A 50 -5.37 -3.01 -20.09
N PHE A 51 -5.11 -1.73 -19.83
CA PHE A 51 -5.79 -0.64 -20.53
C PHE A 51 -5.24 -0.41 -21.94
N GLY A 52 -4.11 -1.03 -22.27
CA GLY A 52 -3.36 -0.83 -23.51
C GLY A 52 -2.40 0.36 -23.45
N SER A 53 -1.28 0.25 -24.17
CA SER A 53 -0.21 1.26 -24.19
C SER A 53 -0.63 2.59 -24.82
N ALA A 54 -1.75 2.64 -25.53
CA ALA A 54 -2.32 3.82 -26.16
C ALA A 54 -3.86 3.71 -26.19
N ARG A 55 -4.55 4.85 -26.09
CA ARG A 55 -6.00 4.90 -26.02
C ARG A 55 -6.70 4.28 -27.24
N GLY A 56 -6.25 4.58 -28.46
CA GLY A 56 -6.97 4.15 -29.67
C GLY A 56 -8.46 4.52 -29.62
N SER A 57 -9.34 3.50 -29.75
CA SER A 57 -10.79 3.62 -29.66
C SER A 57 -11.34 3.45 -28.22
N SER A 58 -10.47 3.20 -27.24
CA SER A 58 -10.86 2.99 -25.83
C SER A 58 -11.43 4.25 -25.20
N TYR A 59 -12.30 4.07 -24.21
CA TYR A 59 -12.96 5.18 -23.52
C TYR A 59 -13.36 4.79 -22.07
N VAL A 60 -13.75 5.78 -21.30
CA VAL A 60 -14.25 5.60 -19.93
C VAL A 60 -15.69 6.06 -19.85
N THR A 61 -16.52 5.30 -19.15
CA THR A 61 -17.90 5.69 -18.82
C THR A 61 -18.06 5.88 -17.31
N ILE A 62 -18.90 6.83 -16.92
CA ILE A 62 -19.26 7.12 -15.54
C ILE A 62 -20.77 7.27 -15.46
N GLY A 63 -21.45 6.30 -14.81
CA GLY A 63 -22.92 6.25 -14.76
C GLY A 63 -23.56 6.30 -16.15
N GLY A 64 -22.90 5.70 -17.15
CA GLY A 64 -23.32 5.67 -18.55
C GLY A 64 -22.90 6.87 -19.41
N GLY A 65 -22.44 7.98 -18.82
CA GLY A 65 -21.91 9.12 -19.56
C GLY A 65 -20.42 8.94 -19.89
N GLN A 66 -19.99 9.38 -21.08
CA GLN A 66 -18.57 9.31 -21.46
C GLN A 66 -17.74 10.46 -20.91
N ALA A 67 -16.46 10.17 -20.68
CA ALA A 67 -15.47 11.19 -20.35
C ALA A 67 -15.25 12.18 -21.51
N ALA A 68 -14.96 13.46 -21.17
CA ALA A 68 -14.78 14.53 -22.13
C ALA A 68 -13.38 14.58 -22.75
N ALA A 69 -12.34 14.19 -21.99
CA ALA A 69 -10.95 14.24 -22.42
C ALA A 69 -10.13 13.16 -21.72
N TYR A 70 -8.98 12.81 -22.31
CA TYR A 70 -8.06 11.77 -21.83
C TYR A 70 -6.61 12.29 -21.88
N PRO A 71 -6.18 13.13 -20.94
CA PRO A 71 -4.82 13.67 -20.94
C PRO A 71 -3.71 12.64 -20.69
N VAL A 72 -4.04 11.52 -20.04
CA VAL A 72 -3.10 10.41 -19.80
C VAL A 72 -3.76 9.09 -20.17
N TRP A 73 -3.04 8.26 -20.91
CA TRP A 73 -3.42 6.89 -21.17
C TRP A 73 -2.18 6.02 -21.25
N THR A 74 -2.06 5.08 -20.34
CA THR A 74 -1.03 4.02 -20.31
C THR A 74 -1.72 2.69 -20.02
N ASP A 75 -0.98 1.61 -20.10
CA ASP A 75 -1.51 0.28 -19.79
C ASP A 75 -2.00 0.11 -18.35
N THR A 76 -1.46 0.90 -17.41
CA THR A 76 -1.78 0.78 -15.97
C THR A 76 -2.43 2.01 -15.36
N LYS A 77 -2.55 3.10 -16.13
CA LYS A 77 -3.05 4.38 -15.61
C LYS A 77 -3.78 5.16 -16.69
N VAL A 78 -5.00 5.58 -16.40
CA VAL A 78 -5.78 6.47 -17.25
C VAL A 78 -6.23 7.67 -16.45
N THR A 79 -5.90 8.89 -16.92
CA THR A 79 -6.51 10.13 -16.42
C THR A 79 -7.49 10.64 -17.45
N PHE A 80 -8.70 10.92 -17.02
CA PHE A 80 -9.76 11.45 -17.87
C PHE A 80 -10.48 12.61 -17.19
N GLN A 81 -11.18 13.41 -17.97
CA GLN A 81 -12.00 14.51 -17.46
C GLN A 81 -13.47 14.13 -17.53
N LEU A 82 -14.23 14.39 -16.46
CA LEU A 82 -15.67 14.12 -16.45
C LEU A 82 -16.37 14.98 -17.50
N GLY A 83 -17.19 14.34 -18.34
CA GLY A 83 -18.08 15.01 -19.27
C GLY A 83 -19.37 15.44 -18.60
N ALA A 84 -20.09 16.41 -19.21
CA ALA A 84 -21.36 16.91 -18.68
C ALA A 84 -22.45 15.82 -18.57
N ALA A 85 -22.35 14.74 -19.35
CA ALA A 85 -23.25 13.59 -19.30
C ALA A 85 -22.88 12.55 -18.22
N ALA A 86 -21.73 12.70 -17.52
CA ALA A 86 -21.37 11.81 -16.44
C ALA A 86 -22.40 11.90 -15.30
N ALA A 87 -22.79 10.76 -14.77
CA ALA A 87 -23.75 10.64 -13.67
C ALA A 87 -23.17 9.75 -12.56
N THR A 88 -23.76 9.80 -11.37
CA THR A 88 -23.41 8.89 -10.29
C THR A 88 -23.72 7.45 -10.72
N GLY A 89 -22.76 6.54 -10.53
CA GLY A 89 -22.86 5.15 -10.91
C GLY A 89 -21.50 4.53 -11.17
N ASP A 90 -21.47 3.49 -11.97
CA ASP A 90 -20.29 2.72 -12.29
C ASP A 90 -19.31 3.49 -13.18
N LEU A 91 -18.05 3.50 -12.76
CA LEU A 91 -16.92 3.92 -13.56
C LEU A 91 -16.30 2.68 -14.17
N ILE A 92 -16.21 2.64 -15.51
CA ILE A 92 -15.75 1.51 -16.30
C ILE A 92 -14.79 1.99 -17.38
N VAL A 93 -13.67 1.29 -17.56
CA VAL A 93 -12.76 1.45 -18.70
C VAL A 93 -13.15 0.44 -19.76
N VAL A 94 -13.38 0.92 -20.98
CA VAL A 94 -13.73 0.08 -22.13
C VAL A 94 -12.58 0.12 -23.13
N VAL A 95 -12.05 -1.05 -23.46
CA VAL A 95 -11.03 -1.26 -24.48
C VAL A 95 -11.59 -2.15 -25.60
N PRO A 96 -10.92 -2.27 -26.77
CA PRO A 96 -11.42 -3.12 -27.85
C PRO A 96 -11.71 -4.56 -27.43
N ASP A 97 -10.93 -5.09 -26.49
CA ASP A 97 -10.98 -6.48 -26.06
C ASP A 97 -11.98 -6.74 -24.92
N GLY A 98 -12.60 -5.69 -24.37
CA GLY A 98 -13.61 -5.83 -23.31
C GLY A 98 -13.77 -4.62 -22.42
N SER A 99 -14.52 -4.82 -21.35
CA SER A 99 -14.74 -3.80 -20.31
C SER A 99 -14.14 -4.26 -18.99
N SER A 100 -13.61 -3.32 -18.21
CA SER A 100 -13.15 -3.60 -16.87
C SER A 100 -14.30 -3.99 -15.92
N ASN A 101 -13.94 -4.47 -14.73
CA ASN A 101 -14.82 -4.39 -13.57
C ASN A 101 -15.24 -2.94 -13.33
N ALA A 102 -16.35 -2.76 -12.63
CA ALA A 102 -16.86 -1.46 -12.24
C ALA A 102 -16.31 -1.05 -10.86
N ILE A 103 -16.00 0.24 -10.70
CA ILE A 103 -15.82 0.86 -9.39
C ILE A 103 -16.82 2.01 -9.24
N PRO A 104 -17.37 2.25 -8.02
CA PRO A 104 -18.38 3.28 -7.82
C PRO A 104 -17.78 4.68 -7.94
N PHE A 105 -18.51 5.61 -8.57
CA PHE A 105 -18.16 7.02 -8.63
C PHE A 105 -19.40 7.90 -8.39
N THR A 106 -19.25 8.94 -7.58
CA THR A 106 -20.33 9.88 -7.27
C THR A 106 -20.12 11.21 -7.98
N VAL A 107 -21.01 11.57 -8.90
CA VAL A 107 -21.06 12.94 -9.41
C VAL A 107 -21.63 13.84 -8.30
N SER A 108 -20.81 14.72 -7.77
CA SER A 108 -21.12 15.56 -6.61
C SER A 108 -21.12 17.06 -6.97
N ARG A 109 -21.69 17.85 -6.08
CA ARG A 109 -21.57 19.31 -6.17
C ARG A 109 -20.23 19.74 -5.58
N GLY A 110 -19.60 20.73 -6.22
CA GLY A 110 -18.34 21.30 -5.78
C GLY A 110 -17.79 22.27 -6.81
N ARG A 111 -16.78 23.04 -6.44
CA ARG A 111 -16.07 23.93 -7.34
C ARG A 111 -14.72 23.32 -7.71
N ILE A 112 -14.25 23.64 -8.89
CA ILE A 112 -12.93 23.22 -9.36
C ILE A 112 -12.02 24.44 -9.43
N PHE A 113 -10.88 24.36 -8.76
CA PHE A 113 -9.88 25.41 -8.68
C PHE A 113 -8.54 24.93 -9.24
N PHE A 114 -7.69 25.92 -9.53
CA PHE A 114 -6.35 25.68 -10.07
C PHE A 114 -5.33 26.55 -9.33
N VAL A 115 -4.17 25.96 -9.08
CA VAL A 115 -2.99 26.64 -8.57
C VAL A 115 -1.89 26.54 -9.60
N SER A 116 -1.16 27.62 -9.85
CA SER A 116 -0.08 27.69 -10.84
C SER A 116 1.06 28.57 -10.33
N PRO A 117 2.32 28.29 -10.66
CA PRO A 117 3.45 29.17 -10.33
C PRO A 117 3.30 30.61 -10.83
N GLY A 118 2.64 30.78 -11.98
CA GLY A 118 2.29 32.10 -12.56
C GLY A 118 0.96 32.68 -12.06
N GLY A 119 0.31 32.02 -11.10
CA GLY A 119 -0.96 32.44 -10.53
C GLY A 119 -0.85 33.64 -9.57
N SER A 120 -2.00 34.03 -9.00
CA SER A 120 -2.06 35.08 -7.97
C SER A 120 -3.19 34.77 -6.99
N ASP A 121 -2.91 34.87 -5.69
CA ASP A 121 -3.88 34.60 -4.62
C ASP A 121 -4.99 35.66 -4.51
N ARG A 122 -4.85 36.73 -5.28
CA ARG A 122 -5.91 37.79 -5.45
C ARG A 122 -6.95 37.39 -6.49
N LYS A 123 -6.70 36.36 -7.32
CA LYS A 123 -7.62 35.87 -8.35
C LYS A 123 -8.67 34.94 -7.77
N ASN A 124 -9.57 34.42 -8.61
CA ASN A 124 -10.69 33.57 -8.18
C ASN A 124 -10.38 32.08 -8.19
N GLY A 125 -9.17 31.66 -8.66
CA GLY A 125 -8.74 30.26 -8.70
C GLY A 125 -9.27 29.45 -9.90
N GLY A 126 -9.97 30.05 -10.85
CA GLY A 126 -10.42 29.40 -12.08
C GLY A 126 -9.23 29.03 -13.00
N PHE A 127 -9.46 28.18 -14.00
CA PHE A 127 -8.41 27.69 -14.91
C PHE A 127 -7.60 28.82 -15.58
N SER A 128 -8.27 29.83 -16.11
CA SER A 128 -7.63 31.03 -16.70
C SER A 128 -7.17 32.06 -15.68
N SER A 129 -7.49 31.89 -14.41
CA SER A 129 -7.22 32.84 -13.32
C SER A 129 -6.76 32.10 -12.06
N PRO A 130 -5.72 31.24 -12.14
CA PRO A 130 -5.32 30.36 -11.06
C PRO A 130 -4.79 31.14 -9.85
N TRP A 131 -4.92 30.54 -8.69
CA TRP A 131 -4.20 30.95 -7.49
C TRP A 131 -2.70 30.65 -7.60
N ARG A 132 -1.91 31.22 -6.71
CA ARG A 132 -0.47 31.00 -6.68
C ARG A 132 -0.06 29.90 -5.68
N THR A 133 -0.76 29.79 -4.54
CA THR A 133 -0.34 28.93 -3.42
C THR A 133 -1.39 27.88 -3.04
N LEU A 134 -0.92 26.72 -2.57
CA LEU A 134 -1.81 25.71 -2.01
C LEU A 134 -2.39 26.15 -0.66
N VAL A 135 -1.71 27.05 0.07
CA VAL A 135 -2.24 27.69 1.28
C VAL A 135 -3.53 28.44 0.95
N LYS A 136 -3.54 29.26 -0.11
CA LYS A 136 -4.74 29.97 -0.56
C LYS A 136 -5.85 29.00 -0.96
N ALA A 137 -5.51 27.92 -1.66
CA ALA A 137 -6.48 26.89 -2.03
C ALA A 137 -7.11 26.26 -0.78
N ARG A 138 -6.29 25.72 0.14
CA ARG A 138 -6.74 25.12 1.40
C ARG A 138 -7.72 26.03 2.16
N ASP A 139 -7.40 27.33 2.28
CA ASP A 139 -8.19 28.30 3.04
C ASP A 139 -9.51 28.69 2.33
N SER A 140 -9.56 28.55 1.00
CA SER A 140 -10.72 28.95 0.19
C SER A 140 -11.70 27.82 -0.10
N MET A 141 -11.24 26.56 0.02
CA MET A 141 -12.04 25.38 -0.29
C MET A 141 -13.13 25.12 0.73
N ARG A 142 -14.29 24.71 0.24
CA ARG A 142 -15.44 24.19 1.00
C ARG A 142 -15.55 22.68 0.78
N PRO A 143 -16.31 21.95 1.60
CA PRO A 143 -16.60 20.55 1.32
C PRO A 143 -17.09 20.32 -0.12
N GLY A 144 -16.51 19.32 -0.78
CA GLY A 144 -16.78 18.98 -2.19
C GLY A 144 -15.91 19.70 -3.22
N ASP A 145 -15.13 20.72 -2.83
CA ASP A 145 -14.25 21.43 -3.74
C ASP A 145 -12.98 20.63 -4.07
N ILE A 146 -12.51 20.77 -5.31
CA ILE A 146 -11.29 20.17 -5.82
C ILE A 146 -10.34 21.27 -6.29
N THR A 147 -9.07 21.17 -5.94
CA THR A 147 -8.00 22.04 -6.44
C THR A 147 -6.96 21.23 -7.19
N TYR A 148 -6.66 21.63 -8.44
CA TYR A 148 -5.57 21.05 -9.22
C TYR A 148 -4.31 21.91 -9.14
N ALA A 149 -3.19 21.29 -8.74
CA ALA A 149 -1.87 21.90 -8.75
C ALA A 149 -1.21 21.70 -10.11
N MET A 150 -1.04 22.77 -10.87
CA MET A 150 -0.41 22.75 -12.19
C MET A 150 1.10 22.48 -12.09
N ASN A 151 1.70 22.12 -13.22
CA ASN A 151 3.12 21.79 -13.29
C ASN A 151 4.01 22.90 -12.70
N GLY A 152 4.98 22.49 -11.87
CA GLY A 152 5.92 23.38 -11.21
C GLY A 152 5.38 24.07 -9.94
N VAL A 153 4.15 23.76 -9.49
CA VAL A 153 3.68 24.21 -8.17
C VAL A 153 4.56 23.57 -7.09
N ALA A 154 5.11 24.39 -6.21
CA ALA A 154 5.98 23.99 -5.12
C ALA A 154 5.59 24.72 -3.83
N GLN A 155 4.93 24.02 -2.92
CA GLN A 155 4.62 24.46 -1.57
C GLN A 155 5.67 23.88 -0.62
N THR A 156 6.88 24.48 -0.61
CA THR A 156 8.07 23.93 0.07
C THR A 156 8.54 24.75 1.27
N ALA A 157 8.08 25.99 1.39
CA ALA A 157 8.37 26.84 2.53
C ALA A 157 7.36 26.59 3.67
N ASP A 158 7.70 27.02 4.89
CA ASP A 158 6.77 27.08 6.02
C ASP A 158 5.55 27.91 5.67
N ASP A 159 4.36 27.45 6.03
CA ASP A 159 3.10 28.12 5.68
C ASP A 159 2.72 29.27 6.61
N GLY A 160 3.60 29.60 7.57
CA GLY A 160 3.40 30.68 8.54
C GLY A 160 2.45 30.34 9.69
N SER A 161 2.04 29.06 9.80
CA SER A 161 1.12 28.62 10.86
C SER A 161 1.76 28.47 12.24
N GLY A 162 3.10 28.50 12.32
CA GLY A 162 3.87 28.25 13.55
C GLY A 162 4.06 26.76 13.86
N TRP A 163 3.72 25.86 12.94
CA TRP A 163 3.82 24.41 13.13
C TRP A 163 4.99 23.75 12.41
N ASN A 164 5.91 24.53 11.86
CA ASN A 164 7.07 24.04 11.10
C ASN A 164 6.65 23.03 10.01
N THR A 165 5.66 23.43 9.20
CA THR A 165 5.07 22.62 8.12
C THR A 165 4.87 23.43 6.86
N SER A 166 4.92 22.77 5.71
CA SER A 166 4.66 23.46 4.42
C SER A 166 3.17 23.67 4.15
N LEU A 167 2.31 22.80 4.70
CA LEU A 167 0.86 22.92 4.54
C LEU A 167 0.15 22.35 5.77
N LEU A 168 -0.35 23.21 6.65
CA LEU A 168 -1.13 22.83 7.81
C LEU A 168 -2.61 22.73 7.45
N VAL A 169 -3.24 21.59 7.73
CA VAL A 169 -4.68 21.36 7.50
C VAL A 169 -5.41 21.31 8.84
N ARG A 170 -6.42 22.17 9.01
CA ARG A 170 -7.23 22.26 10.25
C ARG A 170 -8.70 21.92 10.05
N ASN A 171 -9.22 22.15 8.85
CA ASN A 171 -10.63 21.98 8.52
C ASN A 171 -10.79 21.02 7.36
N GLY A 172 -11.72 20.09 7.47
CA GLY A 172 -11.96 19.03 6.51
C GLY A 172 -13.09 19.25 5.52
N GLY A 173 -13.35 18.18 4.80
CA GLY A 173 -14.54 17.98 4.01
C GLY A 173 -15.65 17.29 4.81
N HIS A 174 -16.40 16.45 4.12
CA HIS A 174 -17.49 15.63 4.69
C HIS A 174 -17.47 14.27 3.98
N PRO A 175 -17.93 13.16 4.55
CA PRO A 175 -17.93 11.86 3.89
C PRO A 175 -18.50 11.86 2.45
N ALA A 176 -19.61 12.58 2.24
CA ALA A 176 -20.24 12.71 0.92
C ALA A 176 -19.68 13.88 0.07
N ALA A 177 -18.77 14.67 0.61
CA ALA A 177 -18.22 15.86 -0.03
C ALA A 177 -16.76 16.12 0.45
N PRO A 178 -15.82 15.22 0.19
CA PRO A 178 -14.43 15.40 0.58
C PRO A 178 -13.82 16.60 -0.13
N LYS A 179 -12.82 17.23 0.48
CA LYS A 179 -11.97 18.20 -0.20
C LYS A 179 -10.83 17.44 -0.89
N ALA A 180 -10.41 17.91 -2.05
CA ALA A 180 -9.31 17.28 -2.77
C ALA A 180 -8.27 18.29 -3.26
N ILE A 181 -7.00 18.01 -3.01
CA ILE A 181 -5.88 18.68 -3.68
C ILE A 181 -5.16 17.60 -4.49
N VAL A 182 -5.14 17.78 -5.80
CA VAL A 182 -4.68 16.79 -6.77
C VAL A 182 -3.67 17.42 -7.72
N ALA A 183 -2.61 16.72 -8.08
CA ALA A 183 -1.74 17.19 -9.15
C ALA A 183 -2.50 17.19 -10.48
N TYR A 184 -2.35 18.29 -11.26
CA TYR A 184 -2.95 18.38 -12.59
C TYR A 184 -2.37 17.27 -13.50
N PRO A 185 -3.12 16.74 -14.48
CA PRO A 185 -2.63 15.66 -15.35
C PRO A 185 -1.24 15.95 -15.93
N ASN A 186 -0.32 14.99 -15.80
CA ASN A 186 1.09 15.10 -16.19
C ASN A 186 1.89 16.21 -15.47
N ALA A 187 1.38 16.82 -14.41
CA ALA A 187 2.12 17.82 -13.66
C ALA A 187 3.07 17.16 -12.63
N THR A 188 4.22 17.78 -12.44
CA THR A 188 5.05 17.60 -11.27
C THR A 188 4.73 18.74 -10.30
N ALA A 189 4.06 18.41 -9.21
CA ALA A 189 3.73 19.35 -8.14
C ALA A 189 4.30 18.82 -6.81
N THR A 190 4.88 19.69 -5.99
CA THR A 190 5.62 19.30 -4.78
C THR A 190 5.02 19.97 -3.54
N ILE A 191 4.88 19.19 -2.46
CA ILE A 191 4.58 19.70 -1.11
C ILE A 191 5.66 19.24 -0.17
N GLY A 192 6.24 20.17 0.60
CA GLY A 192 7.35 19.90 1.51
C GLY A 192 8.72 19.89 0.84
N SER A 193 9.75 19.74 1.66
CA SER A 193 11.15 19.74 1.22
C SER A 193 12.00 18.95 2.20
N VAL A 194 13.00 18.23 1.71
CA VAL A 194 13.96 17.48 2.53
C VAL A 194 14.86 18.37 3.39
N ASN A 195 15.03 19.64 3.01
CA ASN A 195 15.82 20.63 3.73
C ASN A 195 14.96 21.82 4.20
N GLY A 196 13.66 21.66 4.23
CA GLY A 196 12.69 22.70 4.59
C GLY A 196 12.06 22.46 5.97
N PRO A 197 10.77 22.76 6.12
CA PRO A 197 10.03 22.48 7.33
C PRO A 197 10.07 21.01 7.73
N ALA A 198 9.92 20.73 9.02
CA ALA A 198 9.96 19.38 9.57
C ALA A 198 8.95 18.46 8.90
N THR A 199 7.78 18.99 8.55
CA THR A 199 6.69 18.23 7.92
C THR A 199 6.22 18.88 6.61
N GLY A 200 5.96 18.08 5.60
CA GLY A 200 5.35 18.56 4.35
C GLY A 200 3.88 18.95 4.56
N ILE A 201 3.02 17.97 4.82
CA ILE A 201 1.61 18.18 5.18
C ILE A 201 1.40 17.75 6.63
N ARG A 202 0.77 18.60 7.43
CA ARG A 202 0.42 18.29 8.80
C ARG A 202 -1.05 18.60 9.06
N THR A 203 -1.72 17.75 9.82
CA THR A 203 -3.03 18.08 10.38
C THR A 203 -2.85 18.53 11.83
N ALA A 204 -3.64 19.52 12.23
CA ALA A 204 -3.81 19.89 13.62
C ALA A 204 -5.28 20.24 13.80
N PRO A 205 -6.05 19.48 14.58
CA PRO A 205 -7.39 19.87 14.96
C PRO A 205 -7.31 21.26 15.60
N ALA A 206 -7.96 22.25 14.96
CA ALA A 206 -8.20 23.53 15.63
C ALA A 206 -9.24 23.31 16.73
N GLU A 207 -9.29 24.18 17.71
CA GLU A 207 -10.40 24.18 18.67
C GLU A 207 -11.73 24.16 17.91
N GLY A 208 -12.43 23.01 17.93
CA GLY A 208 -13.68 22.78 17.20
C GLY A 208 -13.53 22.45 15.69
N GLY A 209 -12.34 22.27 15.16
CA GLY A 209 -12.08 21.86 13.76
C GLY A 209 -11.72 20.39 13.64
N HIS A 210 -12.22 19.74 12.59
CA HIS A 210 -11.87 18.36 12.24
C HIS A 210 -11.23 18.36 10.84
N PRO A 211 -9.93 18.02 10.70
CA PRO A 211 -9.27 17.94 9.41
C PRO A 211 -9.59 16.64 8.66
N ASP A 212 -10.87 16.27 8.60
CA ASP A 212 -11.34 15.01 8.05
C ASP A 212 -11.62 15.09 6.54
N HIS A 213 -11.70 13.93 5.89
CA HIS A 213 -12.19 13.77 4.52
C HIS A 213 -11.46 14.62 3.49
N TRP A 214 -10.15 14.41 3.36
CA TRP A 214 -9.31 14.98 2.32
C TRP A 214 -8.80 13.92 1.35
N VAL A 215 -8.56 14.34 0.12
CA VAL A 215 -7.80 13.59 -0.88
C VAL A 215 -6.54 14.36 -1.22
N ILE A 216 -5.39 13.69 -1.14
CA ILE A 216 -4.10 14.19 -1.62
C ILE A 216 -3.59 13.19 -2.65
N ALA A 217 -3.48 13.60 -3.92
CA ALA A 217 -3.14 12.68 -4.98
C ALA A 217 -2.15 13.22 -6.01
N GLY A 218 -1.20 12.38 -6.42
CA GLY A 218 -0.28 12.62 -7.53
C GLY A 218 0.86 13.59 -7.24
N PHE A 219 1.14 13.91 -5.98
CA PHE A 219 2.21 14.83 -5.58
C PHE A 219 3.56 14.14 -5.35
N VAL A 220 4.61 14.95 -5.48
CA VAL A 220 5.91 14.70 -4.85
C VAL A 220 5.83 15.24 -3.42
N LEU A 221 5.76 14.34 -2.42
CA LEU A 221 5.66 14.70 -1.01
C LEU A 221 7.00 14.52 -0.32
N ARG A 222 7.48 15.56 0.34
CA ARG A 222 8.77 15.58 1.02
C ARG A 222 8.64 16.18 2.41
N GLY A 223 9.55 15.82 3.31
CA GLY A 223 9.70 16.43 4.61
C GLY A 223 11.09 16.16 5.16
N GLN A 224 11.57 17.01 6.06
CA GLN A 224 12.82 16.75 6.77
C GLN A 224 12.63 15.54 7.72
N GLY A 225 11.53 15.54 8.49
CA GLY A 225 11.16 14.44 9.40
C GLY A 225 10.01 13.60 8.85
N ALA A 226 8.95 14.23 8.38
CA ALA A 226 7.79 13.56 7.78
C ALA A 226 7.29 14.29 6.54
N ALA A 227 6.96 13.55 5.48
CA ALA A 227 6.29 14.11 4.31
C ALA A 227 4.82 14.41 4.61
N MET A 228 4.20 13.59 5.46
CA MET A 228 2.82 13.79 5.89
C MET A 228 2.60 13.23 7.31
N GLY A 229 2.02 14.05 8.19
CA GLY A 229 1.61 13.67 9.54
C GLY A 229 0.13 13.98 9.77
N LEU A 230 -0.68 12.95 10.05
CA LEU A 230 -2.12 13.05 10.26
C LEU A 230 -2.45 12.78 11.73
N TRP A 231 -3.05 13.74 12.40
CA TRP A 231 -3.48 13.63 13.79
C TRP A 231 -4.97 13.93 13.91
N GLY A 232 -5.71 13.01 14.53
CA GLY A 232 -7.16 13.12 14.73
C GLY A 232 -7.90 13.33 13.40
N SER A 233 -7.51 12.61 12.36
CA SER A 233 -7.94 12.86 10.98
C SER A 233 -8.61 11.61 10.40
N ASN A 234 -9.87 11.72 9.99
CA ASN A 234 -10.64 10.58 9.50
C ASN A 234 -10.97 10.70 8.01
N GLY A 235 -11.09 9.57 7.33
CA GLY A 235 -11.59 9.52 5.96
C GLY A 235 -10.66 10.12 4.92
N TRP A 236 -9.34 10.10 5.13
CA TRP A 236 -8.37 10.58 4.16
C TRP A 236 -8.07 9.53 3.09
N ARG A 237 -7.85 10.02 1.87
CA ARG A 237 -7.31 9.26 0.74
C ARG A 237 -5.96 9.84 0.33
N ILE A 238 -4.93 9.05 0.38
CA ILE A 238 -3.56 9.40 -0.01
C ILE A 238 -3.20 8.50 -1.19
N VAL A 239 -3.20 9.03 -2.41
CA VAL A 239 -3.24 8.20 -3.63
C VAL A 239 -2.18 8.61 -4.65
N GLY A 240 -1.37 7.64 -5.08
CA GLY A 240 -0.47 7.82 -6.21
C GLY A 240 0.60 8.90 -6.02
N ASN A 241 1.03 9.14 -4.77
CA ASN A 241 2.06 10.11 -4.45
C ASN A 241 3.45 9.46 -4.46
N ASP A 242 4.47 10.27 -4.71
CA ASP A 242 5.88 9.94 -4.54
C ASP A 242 6.37 10.54 -3.22
N ILE A 243 6.68 9.68 -2.23
CA ILE A 243 6.88 10.06 -0.82
C ILE A 243 8.30 9.69 -0.40
N SER A 244 9.09 10.67 0.10
CA SER A 244 10.45 10.41 0.54
C SER A 244 10.90 11.37 1.64
N CYS A 245 11.66 10.85 2.63
CA CYS A 245 12.21 11.56 3.77
C CYS A 245 13.64 11.08 4.05
N PRO A 246 14.62 11.37 3.20
CA PRO A 246 15.99 10.84 3.33
C PRO A 246 16.76 11.40 4.53
N GLN A 247 16.22 12.41 5.22
CA GLN A 247 16.79 12.98 6.45
C GLN A 247 16.01 12.56 7.70
N GLY A 248 14.99 11.71 7.53
CA GLY A 248 14.12 11.30 8.62
C GLY A 248 14.85 10.56 9.73
N ASP A 249 14.48 10.86 10.98
CA ASP A 249 15.05 10.28 12.19
C ASP A 249 14.08 10.43 13.36
N GLY A 250 14.37 9.74 14.48
CA GLY A 250 13.55 9.82 15.69
C GLY A 250 12.37 8.84 15.70
N ALA A 251 11.40 9.07 16.57
CA ALA A 251 10.21 8.22 16.71
C ALA A 251 9.08 8.76 15.84
N ALA A 252 9.06 8.38 14.56
CA ALA A 252 8.09 8.87 13.57
C ALA A 252 8.09 7.99 12.30
N GLY A 253 7.30 8.37 11.31
CA GLY A 253 7.33 7.86 9.95
C GLY A 253 7.47 8.96 8.90
N CYS A 254 7.94 8.61 7.72
CA CYS A 254 7.86 9.53 6.58
C CYS A 254 6.38 9.85 6.24
N PHE A 255 5.51 8.85 6.34
CA PHE A 255 4.08 9.01 6.53
C PHE A 255 3.73 8.56 7.96
N ASP A 256 3.05 9.39 8.70
CA ASP A 256 2.78 9.18 10.13
C ASP A 256 1.33 9.51 10.49
N THR A 257 0.71 8.72 11.37
CA THR A 257 -0.65 8.98 11.85
C THR A 257 -0.79 8.75 13.35
N VAL A 258 -1.66 9.51 13.97
CA VAL A 258 -2.10 9.33 15.37
C VAL A 258 -3.60 9.55 15.43
N GLU A 259 -4.35 8.63 16.06
CA GLU A 259 -5.81 8.73 16.27
C GLU A 259 -6.58 9.04 14.97
N SER A 260 -6.16 8.40 13.88
CA SER A 260 -6.73 8.67 12.55
C SER A 260 -7.34 7.39 11.99
N SER A 261 -8.56 7.48 11.48
CA SER A 261 -9.31 6.30 11.05
C SER A 261 -9.91 6.44 9.65
N ALA A 262 -10.38 5.31 9.10
CA ALA A 262 -10.97 5.24 7.76
C ALA A 262 -10.04 5.80 6.68
N LEU A 263 -8.75 5.42 6.75
CA LEU A 263 -7.71 5.90 5.84
C LEU A 263 -7.56 4.94 4.67
N LYS A 264 -7.43 5.49 3.46
CA LYS A 264 -7.07 4.77 2.23
C LYS A 264 -5.71 5.26 1.74
N PHE A 265 -4.72 4.37 1.76
CA PHE A 265 -3.34 4.66 1.35
C PHE A 265 -2.97 3.78 0.15
N TYR A 266 -3.17 4.32 -1.07
CA TYR A 266 -3.18 3.53 -2.30
C TYR A 266 -2.18 4.00 -3.35
N GLY A 267 -1.44 3.05 -3.94
CA GLY A 267 -0.60 3.29 -5.10
C GLY A 267 0.50 4.31 -4.90
N ASN A 268 0.90 4.57 -3.65
CA ASN A 268 2.00 5.49 -3.36
C ASN A 268 3.35 4.79 -3.55
N HIS A 269 4.35 5.54 -4.00
CA HIS A 269 5.73 5.13 -4.00
C HIS A 269 6.43 5.78 -2.81
N VAL A 270 6.69 5.00 -1.76
CA VAL A 270 7.38 5.44 -0.54
C VAL A 270 8.80 4.93 -0.58
N HIS A 271 9.78 5.81 -0.64
CA HIS A 271 11.16 5.40 -0.86
C HIS A 271 12.19 6.31 -0.18
N ASP A 272 13.41 5.79 -0.02
CA ASP A 272 14.54 6.53 0.56
C ASP A 272 14.13 7.21 1.87
N THR A 273 13.64 6.41 2.82
CA THR A 273 13.13 6.91 4.11
C THR A 273 14.11 6.63 5.23
N GLY A 274 14.43 7.67 5.99
CA GLY A 274 15.44 7.64 7.05
C GLY A 274 16.83 7.99 6.54
N LYS A 275 17.58 8.73 7.35
CA LYS A 275 19.01 8.97 7.13
C LYS A 275 19.81 7.70 7.38
N GLU A 276 21.05 7.65 6.93
CA GLU A 276 22.02 6.64 7.35
C GLU A 276 22.11 6.62 8.88
N ASN A 277 22.07 5.45 9.49
CA ASN A 277 22.01 5.27 10.95
C ASN A 277 20.82 5.95 11.65
N ALA A 278 19.69 6.08 10.96
CA ALA A 278 18.46 6.58 11.57
C ALA A 278 18.04 5.73 12.78
N SER A 279 17.29 6.34 13.69
CA SER A 279 16.70 5.64 14.83
C SER A 279 15.90 4.41 14.38
N SER A 280 15.99 3.32 15.14
CA SER A 280 15.14 2.13 14.93
C SER A 280 13.63 2.41 15.15
N GLN A 281 13.29 3.58 15.62
CA GLN A 281 11.91 4.04 15.78
C GLN A 281 11.43 4.89 14.60
N TYR A 282 12.27 5.09 13.57
CA TYR A 282 11.87 5.76 12.33
C TYR A 282 11.44 4.74 11.27
N HIS A 283 10.31 4.97 10.61
CA HIS A 283 9.71 4.04 9.67
C HIS A 283 9.34 4.70 8.34
N ALA A 284 9.13 3.92 7.29
CA ALA A 284 8.62 4.48 6.04
C ALA A 284 7.17 4.92 6.21
N VAL A 285 6.31 4.03 6.73
CA VAL A 285 4.88 4.28 6.96
C VAL A 285 4.54 3.85 8.39
N TYR A 286 3.98 4.76 9.18
CA TYR A 286 3.60 4.50 10.56
C TYR A 286 2.15 4.87 10.82
N PHE A 287 1.30 3.87 11.02
CA PHE A 287 -0.04 4.06 11.53
C PHE A 287 0.01 3.91 13.05
N GLY A 288 0.08 5.06 13.70
CA GLY A 288 0.32 5.16 15.14
C GLY A 288 -0.96 5.04 15.97
N THR A 289 -0.84 5.41 17.23
CA THR A 289 -1.82 5.24 18.31
C THR A 289 -3.28 5.36 17.86
N ASP A 290 -4.05 4.32 18.13
CA ASP A 290 -5.51 4.22 17.90
C ASP A 290 -5.97 4.48 16.44
N SER A 291 -5.05 4.44 15.48
CA SER A 291 -5.42 4.47 14.06
C SER A 291 -6.00 3.12 13.64
N ASN A 292 -7.21 3.13 13.08
CA ASN A 292 -7.96 1.92 12.71
C ASN A 292 -8.79 2.13 11.42
N HIS A 293 -9.51 1.09 10.96
CA HIS A 293 -10.21 1.11 9.67
C HIS A 293 -9.27 1.54 8.53
N LEU A 294 -8.14 0.82 8.41
CA LEU A 294 -7.05 1.14 7.49
C LEU A 294 -7.12 0.23 6.26
N ASP A 295 -7.01 0.84 5.09
CA ASP A 295 -6.95 0.14 3.81
C ASP A 295 -5.69 0.59 3.07
N ILE A 296 -4.68 -0.31 2.97
CA ILE A 296 -3.31 -0.01 2.55
C ILE A 296 -2.98 -0.93 1.38
N GLY A 297 -3.07 -0.43 0.16
CA GLY A 297 -2.96 -1.27 -1.03
C GLY A 297 -2.20 -0.67 -2.20
N TRP A 298 -1.64 -1.55 -3.03
CA TRP A 298 -0.94 -1.22 -4.28
C TRP A 298 0.25 -0.26 -4.13
N ASN A 299 0.80 -0.11 -2.93
CA ASN A 299 1.95 0.75 -2.70
C ASN A 299 3.26 0.00 -3.03
N THR A 300 4.26 0.76 -3.48
CA THR A 300 5.65 0.31 -3.50
C THR A 300 6.39 1.00 -2.36
N ILE A 301 6.97 0.22 -1.44
CA ILE A 301 7.74 0.73 -0.30
C ILE A 301 9.15 0.16 -0.38
N ALA A 302 10.15 1.01 -0.54
CA ALA A 302 11.51 0.59 -0.86
C ALA A 302 12.59 1.44 -0.20
N ASN A 303 13.80 0.89 -0.05
CA ASN A 303 14.98 1.61 0.45
C ASN A 303 14.73 2.28 1.79
N VAL A 304 14.31 1.49 2.77
CA VAL A 304 13.97 1.98 4.12
C VAL A 304 15.22 1.90 5.00
N HIS A 305 15.91 3.02 5.16
CA HIS A 305 17.11 3.16 6.02
C HIS A 305 16.74 3.40 7.49
N GLY A 306 15.52 3.79 7.77
CA GLY A 306 14.95 3.82 9.11
C GLY A 306 14.88 2.43 9.72
N CYS A 307 13.69 1.87 9.87
CA CYS A 307 13.53 0.50 10.34
C CYS A 307 12.55 -0.27 9.48
N ARG A 308 11.26 -0.04 9.60
CA ARG A 308 10.20 -0.87 9.00
C ARG A 308 9.56 -0.25 7.78
N GLY A 309 9.10 -1.08 6.88
CA GLY A 309 8.27 -0.63 5.75
C GLY A 309 6.92 -0.09 6.24
N ILE A 310 6.11 -0.93 6.85
CA ILE A 310 4.82 -0.54 7.45
C ILE A 310 4.85 -0.89 8.94
N GLN A 311 4.53 0.07 9.80
CA GLN A 311 4.34 -0.14 11.22
C GLN A 311 2.90 0.17 11.64
N ILE A 312 2.25 -0.80 12.27
CA ILE A 312 1.00 -0.63 13.01
C ILE A 312 1.34 -0.77 14.48
N HIS A 313 1.33 0.35 15.22
CA HIS A 313 1.75 0.33 16.61
C HIS A 313 1.15 1.49 17.39
N SER A 314 0.50 1.20 18.51
CA SER A 314 0.04 2.20 19.47
C SER A 314 1.04 2.36 20.60
N SER A 315 1.42 3.59 20.85
CA SER A 315 2.22 3.98 22.03
C SER A 315 1.42 4.99 22.82
N PRO A 316 0.72 4.58 23.89
CA PRO A 316 0.07 5.55 24.76
C PRO A 316 1.14 6.46 25.36
N GLN A 317 1.05 7.75 25.06
CA GLN A 317 1.92 8.73 25.68
C GLN A 317 1.49 8.92 27.13
N SER A 318 2.45 9.11 28.02
CA SER A 318 2.16 9.30 29.43
C SER A 318 1.28 10.55 29.61
N GLY A 319 0.05 10.35 30.04
CA GLY A 319 -0.95 11.41 30.30
C GLY A 319 -2.07 11.52 29.28
N GLU A 320 -2.07 10.73 28.21
CA GLU A 320 -3.19 10.66 27.26
C GLU A 320 -4.18 9.55 27.66
N ALA A 321 -5.48 9.83 27.50
CA ALA A 321 -6.57 8.92 27.89
C ALA A 321 -6.72 7.71 26.93
N HIS A 322 -5.79 7.53 25.98
CA HIS A 322 -5.89 6.54 24.91
C HIS A 322 -5.27 5.22 25.34
N SER A 323 -6.04 4.16 25.25
CA SER A 323 -5.67 2.83 25.76
C SER A 323 -4.62 2.11 24.92
N GLY A 324 -4.29 2.62 23.74
CA GLY A 324 -3.35 1.99 22.81
C GLY A 324 -3.79 0.63 22.27
N GLN A 325 -5.08 0.31 22.32
CA GLN A 325 -5.64 -1.01 21.98
C GLN A 325 -6.72 -0.95 20.89
N ASN A 326 -6.77 0.12 20.10
CA ASN A 326 -7.82 0.34 19.11
C ASN A 326 -7.27 0.28 17.67
N GLN A 327 -6.40 -0.70 17.38
CA GLN A 327 -5.90 -0.94 16.03
C GLN A 327 -6.52 -2.23 15.48
N TYR A 328 -7.55 -2.09 14.69
CA TYR A 328 -8.37 -3.16 14.13
C TYR A 328 -8.99 -2.71 12.80
N ASP A 329 -9.64 -3.63 12.09
CA ASP A 329 -10.17 -3.43 10.73
C ASP A 329 -9.08 -2.87 9.81
N ILE A 330 -8.04 -3.70 9.61
CA ILE A 330 -6.84 -3.34 8.88
C ILE A 330 -6.67 -4.30 7.71
N ARG A 331 -6.54 -3.75 6.51
CA ARG A 331 -6.21 -4.48 5.29
C ARG A 331 -4.91 -3.96 4.72
N ILE A 332 -3.93 -4.84 4.56
CA ILE A 332 -2.65 -4.55 3.91
C ILE A 332 -2.54 -5.52 2.74
N HIS A 333 -2.69 -5.00 1.52
CA HIS A 333 -2.85 -5.86 0.36
C HIS A 333 -2.22 -5.30 -0.91
N ASP A 334 -1.85 -6.20 -1.82
CA ASP A 334 -1.36 -5.83 -3.15
C ASP A 334 -0.16 -4.86 -3.13
N ASN A 335 0.62 -4.82 -2.03
CA ASN A 335 1.80 -3.97 -1.92
C ASN A 335 3.05 -4.72 -2.37
N VAL A 336 4.04 -3.98 -2.86
CA VAL A 336 5.42 -4.45 -3.06
C VAL A 336 6.30 -3.75 -2.02
N ILE A 337 6.88 -4.52 -1.10
CA ILE A 337 7.70 -3.99 0.00
C ILE A 337 9.07 -4.64 -0.07
N HIS A 338 10.13 -3.84 -0.17
CA HIS A 338 11.46 -4.40 -0.28
C HIS A 338 12.57 -3.51 0.26
N ASP A 339 13.71 -4.13 0.52
CA ASP A 339 14.92 -3.44 0.97
C ASP A 339 14.70 -2.62 2.23
N THR A 340 14.10 -3.25 3.24
CA THR A 340 13.91 -2.64 4.56
C THR A 340 14.99 -3.10 5.54
N GLN A 341 15.40 -2.21 6.43
CA GLN A 341 16.43 -2.53 7.44
C GLN A 341 15.89 -3.48 8.52
N CYS A 342 14.66 -3.25 8.98
CA CYS A 342 13.94 -4.16 9.87
C CYS A 342 12.82 -4.86 9.09
N ASP A 343 11.72 -5.19 9.77
CA ASP A 343 10.59 -5.90 9.17
C ASP A 343 9.98 -5.16 7.97
N GLY A 344 9.50 -5.92 7.00
CA GLY A 344 8.66 -5.36 5.94
C GLY A 344 7.37 -4.78 6.52
N ILE A 345 6.68 -5.56 7.35
CA ILE A 345 5.46 -5.14 8.06
C ILE A 345 5.57 -5.57 9.53
N ILE A 346 5.18 -4.68 10.45
CA ILE A 346 4.93 -5.05 11.84
C ILE A 346 3.49 -4.73 12.24
N LEU A 347 2.83 -5.69 12.90
CA LEU A 347 1.49 -5.57 13.47
C LEU A 347 1.60 -5.70 14.99
N ALA A 348 2.00 -4.61 15.67
CA ALA A 348 2.45 -4.67 17.05
C ALA A 348 1.31 -4.69 18.07
N THR A 349 0.29 -3.85 17.87
CA THR A 349 -0.78 -3.63 18.86
C THR A 349 -2.17 -3.83 18.26
N VAL A 350 -2.32 -4.86 17.44
CA VAL A 350 -3.59 -5.13 16.74
C VAL A 350 -4.55 -5.95 17.59
N ASP A 351 -5.84 -5.71 17.41
CA ASP A 351 -6.92 -6.44 18.08
C ASP A 351 -7.93 -7.01 17.07
N PRO A 352 -7.68 -8.21 16.53
CA PRO A 352 -8.59 -8.84 15.57
C PRO A 352 -9.98 -9.17 16.14
N SER A 353 -10.20 -9.13 17.46
CA SER A 353 -11.51 -9.33 18.05
C SER A 353 -12.48 -8.16 17.83
N LYS A 354 -11.95 -6.97 17.55
CA LYS A 354 -12.72 -5.76 17.26
C LYS A 354 -13.00 -5.57 15.76
N GLY A 355 -12.22 -6.20 14.91
CA GLY A 355 -12.37 -6.14 13.45
C GLY A 355 -11.23 -6.85 12.74
N PRO A 356 -11.41 -7.29 11.49
CA PRO A 356 -10.43 -8.10 10.78
C PRO A 356 -9.07 -7.40 10.65
N VAL A 357 -8.00 -8.20 10.74
CA VAL A 357 -6.63 -7.78 10.43
C VAL A 357 -6.08 -8.75 9.39
N THR A 358 -5.95 -8.29 8.16
CA THR A 358 -5.63 -9.12 7.00
C THR A 358 -4.43 -8.58 6.23
N VAL A 359 -3.54 -9.49 5.82
CA VAL A 359 -2.37 -9.20 4.97
C VAL A 359 -2.38 -10.18 3.81
N TYR A 360 -2.62 -9.71 2.58
CA TYR A 360 -2.79 -10.60 1.44
C TYR A 360 -2.32 -10.01 0.11
N ASN A 361 -2.04 -10.87 -0.86
CA ASN A 361 -1.53 -10.51 -2.19
C ASN A 361 -0.28 -9.62 -2.18
N ASN A 362 0.46 -9.51 -1.06
CA ASN A 362 1.66 -8.69 -1.04
C ASN A 362 2.87 -9.49 -1.56
N VAL A 363 3.78 -8.78 -2.19
CA VAL A 363 5.13 -9.25 -2.49
C VAL A 363 6.10 -8.55 -1.54
N ILE A 364 6.76 -9.33 -0.66
CA ILE A 364 7.73 -8.78 0.29
C ILE A 364 9.06 -9.51 0.12
N TYR A 365 10.11 -8.76 -0.21
CA TYR A 365 11.43 -9.36 -0.39
C TYR A 365 12.55 -8.49 0.16
N ASN A 366 13.68 -9.10 0.53
CA ASN A 366 14.82 -8.42 1.10
C ASN A 366 14.48 -7.53 2.31
N ALA A 367 13.45 -7.89 3.07
CA ALA A 367 13.12 -7.20 4.33
C ALA A 367 13.93 -7.78 5.48
N GLY A 368 14.24 -6.97 6.48
CA GLY A 368 15.05 -7.41 7.62
C GLY A 368 16.48 -7.74 7.24
N LYS A 369 17.08 -6.98 6.33
CA LYS A 369 18.47 -7.18 5.89
C LYS A 369 19.51 -6.55 6.80
N GLY A 370 19.06 -5.88 7.84
CA GLY A 370 19.90 -5.41 8.93
C GLY A 370 19.98 -3.91 9.07
N PRO A 371 20.34 -3.49 10.26
CA PRO A 371 20.45 -2.10 10.61
C PRO A 371 21.79 -1.52 10.19
N ASP A 372 21.75 -0.30 9.70
CA ASP A 372 22.90 0.57 9.69
C ASP A 372 23.23 1.01 11.13
N ASN A 373 22.21 1.09 11.99
CA ASN A 373 22.37 1.48 13.40
C ASN A 373 22.61 0.27 14.32
N PRO A 374 23.79 0.17 14.99
CA PRO A 374 24.13 -0.96 15.86
C PRO A 374 23.31 -1.05 17.15
N GLU A 375 22.64 0.02 17.58
CA GLU A 375 21.79 0.02 18.78
C GLU A 375 20.39 -0.54 18.51
N ARG A 376 20.11 -0.88 17.28
CA ARG A 376 18.79 -1.32 16.86
C ARG A 376 18.40 -2.64 17.54
N THR A 377 17.25 -2.62 18.17
CA THR A 377 16.56 -3.78 18.72
C THR A 377 15.26 -3.95 17.96
N GLY A 378 14.99 -5.10 17.36
CA GLY A 378 13.74 -5.31 16.64
C GLY A 378 13.78 -6.57 15.81
N GLY A 379 12.63 -7.01 15.33
CA GLY A 379 12.49 -8.14 14.45
C GLY A 379 13.10 -7.86 13.07
N TRP A 380 13.53 -8.92 12.43
CA TRP A 380 14.01 -8.90 11.06
C TRP A 380 13.27 -9.97 10.29
N SER A 381 12.16 -9.57 9.66
CA SER A 381 11.27 -10.51 8.97
C SER A 381 10.54 -9.83 7.80
N CYS A 382 9.87 -10.62 6.96
CA CYS A 382 8.89 -10.05 6.05
C CYS A 382 7.72 -9.46 6.85
N ILE A 383 7.16 -10.25 7.79
CA ILE A 383 6.08 -9.79 8.69
C ILE A 383 6.41 -10.21 10.12
N TYR A 384 6.28 -9.26 11.04
CA TYR A 384 6.39 -9.51 12.47
C TYR A 384 5.10 -9.13 13.20
N VAL A 385 4.58 -10.08 13.99
CA VAL A 385 3.45 -9.85 14.90
C VAL A 385 3.92 -10.10 16.34
N PRO A 386 4.32 -9.07 17.09
CA PRO A 386 4.90 -9.21 18.44
C PRO A 386 3.96 -9.86 19.45
N GLY A 387 2.64 -9.78 19.25
CA GLY A 387 1.66 -10.33 20.17
C GLY A 387 1.61 -9.61 21.52
N TYR A 388 1.98 -8.35 21.57
CA TYR A 388 1.90 -7.54 22.78
C TYR A 388 1.27 -6.17 22.52
N THR A 389 0.73 -5.57 23.56
CA THR A 389 0.39 -4.16 23.62
C THR A 389 1.38 -3.45 24.55
N ASN A 390 1.47 -2.13 24.48
CA ASN A 390 2.26 -1.36 25.44
C ASN A 390 1.73 -1.47 26.88
N SER A 391 0.51 -1.93 27.07
CA SER A 391 -0.07 -2.28 28.36
C SER A 391 0.17 -3.73 28.78
N GLY A 392 0.88 -4.52 27.96
CA GLY A 392 1.30 -5.89 28.30
C GLY A 392 0.38 -7.01 27.82
N SER A 393 -0.75 -6.71 27.15
CA SER A 393 -1.63 -7.72 26.55
C SER A 393 -2.01 -7.34 25.12
N ALA A 394 -1.89 -8.28 24.18
CA ALA A 394 -2.43 -8.11 22.83
C ALA A 394 -3.95 -8.33 22.85
N GLY A 395 -4.62 -7.93 21.80
CA GLY A 395 -5.97 -8.32 21.51
C GLY A 395 -6.09 -9.83 21.26
N SER A 396 -7.30 -10.31 21.06
CA SER A 396 -7.59 -11.71 20.77
C SER A 396 -8.04 -11.91 19.32
N GLY A 397 -8.01 -13.17 18.84
CA GLY A 397 -8.41 -13.53 17.48
C GLY A 397 -7.23 -13.82 16.56
N ALA A 398 -7.47 -13.85 15.26
CA ALA A 398 -6.45 -14.19 14.29
C ALA A 398 -6.06 -13.02 13.39
N VAL A 399 -4.76 -12.81 13.23
CA VAL A 399 -4.21 -12.07 12.10
C VAL A 399 -4.15 -13.04 10.92
N GLU A 400 -4.83 -12.69 9.83
CA GLU A 400 -4.93 -13.52 8.63
C GLU A 400 -3.88 -13.09 7.60
N ILE A 401 -2.96 -14.01 7.25
CA ILE A 401 -1.88 -13.78 6.29
C ILE A 401 -2.03 -14.79 5.16
N PHE A 402 -2.45 -14.36 3.98
CA PHE A 402 -2.77 -15.30 2.90
C PHE A 402 -2.45 -14.75 1.51
N ASP A 403 -2.21 -15.66 0.57
CA ASP A 403 -1.94 -15.31 -0.84
C ASP A 403 -0.75 -14.34 -1.02
N ASN A 404 0.24 -14.31 -0.11
CA ASN A 404 1.44 -13.48 -0.24
C ASN A 404 2.62 -14.26 -0.80
N THR A 405 3.56 -13.54 -1.39
CA THR A 405 4.88 -14.06 -1.79
C THR A 405 5.98 -13.39 -0.97
N PHE A 406 6.74 -14.19 -0.22
CA PHE A 406 7.86 -13.77 0.62
C PHE A 406 9.17 -14.32 0.08
N TYR A 407 10.18 -13.47 -0.09
CA TYR A 407 11.48 -13.89 -0.60
C TYR A 407 12.65 -13.24 0.14
N GLY A 408 13.56 -14.07 0.69
CA GLY A 408 14.84 -13.63 1.21
C GLY A 408 14.76 -12.62 2.35
N CYS A 409 13.80 -12.77 3.27
CA CYS A 409 13.64 -11.88 4.43
C CYS A 409 14.42 -12.38 5.65
N GLY A 410 14.72 -11.47 6.60
CA GLY A 410 15.33 -11.80 7.88
C GLY A 410 16.79 -12.21 7.78
N THR A 411 17.52 -11.72 6.79
CA THR A 411 18.89 -12.17 6.50
C THR A 411 19.95 -11.60 7.43
N PHE A 412 19.62 -10.58 8.22
CA PHE A 412 20.54 -10.01 9.21
C PHE A 412 20.33 -10.67 10.58
N ALA A 413 21.43 -11.04 11.23
CA ALA A 413 21.41 -11.55 12.59
C ALA A 413 22.31 -10.70 13.48
N LYS A 414 21.76 -10.22 14.60
CA LYS A 414 22.52 -9.57 15.65
C LYS A 414 22.24 -10.26 16.98
N PRO A 415 23.21 -10.98 17.57
CA PRO A 415 23.03 -11.50 18.91
C PRO A 415 22.71 -10.38 19.92
N PRO A 416 21.80 -10.58 20.90
CA PRO A 416 21.11 -11.84 21.22
C PRO A 416 19.77 -12.06 20.48
N TYR A 417 19.43 -11.25 19.48
CA TYR A 417 18.10 -11.20 18.84
C TYR A 417 17.97 -12.04 17.57
N SER A 418 18.91 -12.96 17.31
CA SER A 418 18.89 -13.81 16.12
C SER A 418 17.74 -14.83 16.06
N ASP A 419 17.01 -14.98 17.15
CA ASP A 419 15.84 -15.84 17.30
C ASP A 419 14.55 -15.24 16.68
N GLN A 420 14.58 -13.98 16.25
CA GLN A 420 13.45 -13.31 15.58
C GLN A 420 13.59 -13.27 14.05
N ASN A 421 14.68 -13.79 13.51
CA ASN A 421 14.92 -13.84 12.08
C ASN A 421 14.08 -14.93 11.42
N ALA A 422 13.17 -14.54 10.56
CA ALA A 422 12.33 -15.46 9.79
C ALA A 422 11.65 -14.74 8.62
N ALA A 423 10.95 -15.47 7.75
CA ALA A 423 9.99 -14.82 6.87
C ALA A 423 8.80 -14.28 7.68
N LEU A 424 8.24 -15.10 8.57
CA LEU A 424 7.16 -14.69 9.47
C LEU A 424 7.61 -14.89 10.92
N ALA A 425 7.61 -13.82 11.71
CA ALA A 425 7.94 -13.86 13.11
C ALA A 425 6.70 -13.56 13.97
N PHE A 426 6.54 -14.30 15.06
CA PHE A 426 5.44 -14.15 15.99
C PHE A 426 5.95 -14.07 17.43
N GLY A 427 5.54 -13.06 18.16
CA GLY A 427 5.80 -12.92 19.58
C GLY A 427 4.63 -13.46 20.40
N GLY A 428 4.82 -14.58 21.10
CA GLY A 428 3.78 -15.24 21.89
C GLY A 428 3.48 -14.53 23.21
N GLY A 429 3.01 -13.29 23.18
CA GLY A 429 2.72 -12.51 24.40
C GLY A 429 1.28 -12.62 24.91
N SER A 430 0.33 -12.93 24.05
CA SER A 430 -1.07 -13.10 24.39
C SER A 430 -1.54 -14.53 24.14
N PRO A 431 -2.19 -15.18 25.10
CA PRO A 431 -2.70 -16.55 24.91
C PRO A 431 -3.84 -16.64 23.87
N ASP A 432 -4.40 -15.51 23.44
CA ASP A 432 -5.62 -15.46 22.62
C ASP A 432 -5.39 -14.85 21.23
N LEU A 433 -4.17 -14.45 20.89
CA LEU A 433 -3.80 -13.96 19.56
C LEU A 433 -3.11 -15.06 18.74
N PHE A 434 -3.54 -15.24 17.49
CA PHE A 434 -3.05 -16.26 16.57
C PHE A 434 -2.61 -15.67 15.24
N LEU A 435 -1.65 -16.32 14.57
CA LEU A 435 -1.43 -16.16 13.14
C LEU A 435 -2.16 -17.27 12.39
N ARG A 436 -2.92 -16.90 11.37
CA ARG A 436 -3.48 -17.85 10.42
C ARG A 436 -2.88 -17.61 9.05
N ILE A 437 -2.08 -18.59 8.56
CA ILE A 437 -1.34 -18.47 7.30
C ILE A 437 -1.89 -19.45 6.27
N ARG A 438 -2.24 -18.96 5.07
CA ARG A 438 -2.82 -19.78 4.00
C ARG A 438 -2.30 -19.34 2.63
N ASN A 439 -2.09 -20.29 1.74
CA ASN A 439 -1.74 -20.05 0.34
C ASN A 439 -0.50 -19.17 0.12
N ASN A 440 0.37 -18.97 1.11
CA ASN A 440 1.56 -18.14 0.92
C ASN A 440 2.67 -18.96 0.24
N ILE A 441 3.51 -18.29 -0.54
CA ILE A 441 4.81 -18.79 -0.95
C ILE A 441 5.87 -18.16 -0.05
N ILE A 442 6.67 -19.00 0.63
CA ILE A 442 7.72 -18.57 1.53
C ILE A 442 9.04 -19.16 1.02
N PHE A 443 9.76 -18.35 0.25
CA PHE A 443 11.06 -18.73 -0.31
C PHE A 443 12.17 -18.01 0.44
N GLN A 444 12.91 -18.74 1.26
CA GLN A 444 14.05 -18.23 2.00
C GLN A 444 15.37 -18.67 1.37
N THR A 445 16.45 -18.01 1.73
CA THR A 445 17.78 -18.26 1.19
C THR A 445 18.79 -18.53 2.31
N ALA A 446 19.82 -19.29 2.01
CA ALA A 446 20.98 -19.43 2.88
C ALA A 446 21.83 -18.16 2.84
N THR A 447 22.42 -17.81 3.98
CA THR A 447 23.37 -16.70 4.11
C THR A 447 24.58 -17.15 4.92
N SER A 448 25.62 -16.32 5.02
CA SER A 448 26.77 -16.61 5.89
C SER A 448 26.38 -16.72 7.37
N LEU A 449 25.33 -16.01 7.79
CA LEU A 449 24.80 -16.04 9.16
C LEU A 449 23.81 -17.19 9.37
N PHE A 450 23.15 -17.65 8.32
CA PHE A 450 22.20 -18.75 8.31
C PHE A 450 22.58 -19.77 7.21
N PRO A 451 23.64 -20.59 7.42
CA PRO A 451 24.11 -21.53 6.38
C PRO A 451 23.06 -22.59 5.98
N ALA A 452 22.15 -22.92 6.89
CA ALA A 452 21.03 -23.84 6.61
C ALA A 452 19.80 -23.14 6.03
N GLY A 453 19.87 -21.83 5.76
CA GLY A 453 18.77 -20.98 5.35
C GLY A 453 18.13 -20.22 6.51
N VAL A 454 17.60 -19.04 6.22
CA VAL A 454 16.83 -18.25 7.20
C VAL A 454 15.53 -18.98 7.52
N PRO A 455 15.09 -19.10 8.78
CA PRO A 455 13.86 -19.79 9.13
C PRO A 455 12.63 -19.26 8.39
N TYR A 456 11.70 -20.14 8.05
CA TYR A 456 10.41 -19.73 7.49
C TYR A 456 9.53 -19.06 8.53
N LEU A 457 9.50 -19.64 9.74
CA LEU A 457 8.69 -19.17 10.86
C LEU A 457 9.57 -19.09 12.11
N ALA A 458 9.40 -18.03 12.89
CA ALA A 458 9.95 -17.92 14.22
C ALA A 458 8.84 -17.57 15.22
N ILE A 459 8.83 -18.27 16.36
CA ILE A 459 7.96 -17.92 17.48
C ILE A 459 8.86 -17.48 18.61
N TRP A 460 8.70 -16.25 19.00
CA TRP A 460 9.42 -15.70 20.14
C TRP A 460 8.48 -15.59 21.34
N ASN A 461 8.76 -16.35 22.37
CA ASN A 461 8.10 -16.22 23.64
C ASN A 461 9.05 -15.48 24.60
N PRO A 462 8.72 -14.27 25.06
CA PRO A 462 9.59 -13.50 25.95
C PRO A 462 9.90 -14.21 27.27
N SER A 463 9.05 -15.16 27.71
CA SER A 463 9.28 -15.92 28.93
C SER A 463 10.13 -17.17 28.72
N THR A 464 10.19 -17.75 27.53
CA THR A 464 10.87 -19.04 27.28
C THR A 464 11.94 -18.98 26.20
N ARG A 465 11.96 -17.97 25.35
CA ARG A 465 12.88 -17.79 24.19
C ARG A 465 12.95 -19.01 23.26
N HIS A 466 11.83 -19.71 23.06
CA HIS A 466 11.80 -20.90 22.24
C HIS A 466 11.38 -20.61 20.81
N VAL A 467 12.16 -21.08 19.86
CA VAL A 467 11.68 -21.40 18.51
C VAL A 467 10.66 -22.52 18.64
N CYS A 468 9.56 -22.49 17.89
CA CYS A 468 8.53 -23.52 17.92
C CYS A 468 9.15 -24.91 17.66
N ALA A 469 9.52 -25.61 18.72
CA ALA A 469 10.13 -26.95 18.67
C ALA A 469 9.19 -28.02 19.26
N ALA A 470 8.18 -27.63 20.03
CA ALA A 470 7.22 -28.55 20.64
C ALA A 470 5.79 -28.23 20.20
N ALA A 471 4.93 -29.24 20.13
CA ALA A 471 3.54 -29.11 19.68
C ALA A 471 2.75 -28.04 20.47
N ASP A 472 3.05 -27.86 21.75
CA ASP A 472 2.38 -26.87 22.60
C ASP A 472 2.76 -25.42 22.28
N ASP A 473 4.01 -25.20 21.84
CA ASP A 473 4.50 -23.86 21.50
C ASP A 473 4.07 -23.42 20.10
N CYS A 474 3.64 -24.36 19.26
CA CYS A 474 3.24 -24.10 17.88
C CYS A 474 1.75 -23.76 17.70
N ARG A 475 0.98 -23.76 18.78
CA ARG A 475 -0.47 -23.51 18.74
C ARG A 475 -0.85 -22.12 18.19
N TRP A 476 0.06 -21.17 18.31
CA TRP A 476 -0.17 -19.78 17.92
C TRP A 476 -0.19 -19.54 16.41
N ILE A 477 0.44 -20.44 15.63
CA ILE A 477 0.45 -20.37 14.18
C ILE A 477 -0.33 -21.56 13.63
N GLN A 478 -1.40 -21.26 12.91
CA GLN A 478 -2.27 -22.23 12.25
C GLN A 478 -2.25 -21.96 10.75
N GLY A 479 -2.51 -22.95 9.92
CA GLY A 479 -2.58 -22.67 8.50
C GLY A 479 -2.72 -23.88 7.61
N SER A 480 -2.84 -23.59 6.33
CA SER A 480 -2.91 -24.62 5.30
C SER A 480 -2.37 -24.14 3.96
N ASN A 481 -1.96 -25.10 3.14
CA ASN A 481 -1.66 -24.87 1.73
C ASN A 481 -0.60 -23.78 1.51
N ASN A 482 0.46 -23.74 2.32
CA ASN A 482 1.60 -22.86 2.08
C ASN A 482 2.72 -23.61 1.37
N LEU A 483 3.49 -22.91 0.53
CA LEU A 483 4.71 -23.45 -0.08
C LEU A 483 5.92 -22.90 0.68
N PHE A 484 6.82 -23.81 1.07
CA PHE A 484 8.08 -23.50 1.75
C PHE A 484 9.25 -23.99 0.90
N TYR A 485 10.23 -23.13 0.64
CA TYR A 485 11.40 -23.50 -0.17
C TYR A 485 12.67 -22.74 0.26
N GLY A 486 13.81 -23.39 0.13
CA GLY A 486 15.14 -22.79 0.26
C GLY A 486 15.78 -22.86 1.65
N SER A 487 15.04 -23.27 2.69
CA SER A 487 15.53 -23.41 4.08
C SER A 487 15.19 -24.77 4.70
N GLY A 488 15.36 -25.82 3.93
CA GLY A 488 15.08 -27.18 4.39
C GLY A 488 13.59 -27.56 4.36
N PRO A 489 13.15 -28.50 5.21
CA PRO A 489 11.77 -28.99 5.21
C PRO A 489 10.80 -27.93 5.75
N PRO A 490 9.49 -28.04 5.44
CA PRO A 490 8.47 -27.23 6.06
C PRO A 490 8.52 -27.28 7.58
N PRO A 491 8.03 -26.24 8.27
CA PRO A 491 7.96 -26.22 9.73
C PRO A 491 7.21 -27.46 10.26
N ALA A 492 7.78 -28.12 11.25
CA ALA A 492 7.17 -29.29 11.91
C ALA A 492 6.06 -28.85 12.88
N ASN A 493 5.07 -28.08 12.38
CA ASN A 493 3.94 -27.59 13.14
C ASN A 493 2.68 -28.39 12.77
N PRO A 494 2.07 -29.15 13.71
CA PRO A 494 0.90 -29.97 13.41
C PRO A 494 -0.34 -29.16 13.02
N ASN A 495 -0.36 -27.86 13.30
CA ASN A 495 -1.44 -26.95 12.96
C ASN A 495 -1.27 -26.30 11.57
N ILE A 496 -0.21 -26.64 10.84
CA ILE A 496 0.02 -26.22 9.46
C ILE A 496 -0.08 -27.45 8.56
N THR A 497 -1.12 -27.52 7.75
CA THR A 497 -1.45 -28.69 6.93
C THR A 497 -1.34 -28.39 5.44
N GLY A 498 -1.26 -29.43 4.59
CA GLY A 498 -1.24 -29.26 3.14
C GLY A 498 -0.03 -28.48 2.59
N SER A 499 1.06 -28.43 3.35
CA SER A 499 2.29 -27.73 2.94
C SER A 499 2.94 -28.36 1.72
N VAL A 500 3.43 -27.53 0.80
CA VAL A 500 4.25 -27.92 -0.35
C VAL A 500 5.70 -27.58 -0.03
N ASN A 501 6.62 -28.52 -0.28
CA ASN A 501 8.07 -28.30 -0.19
C ASN A 501 8.70 -28.54 -1.55
N ALA A 502 8.78 -27.51 -2.34
CA ALA A 502 9.36 -27.57 -3.69
C ALA A 502 9.72 -26.15 -4.15
N ASP A 503 10.61 -26.07 -5.15
CA ASP A 503 10.88 -24.80 -5.84
C ASP A 503 9.58 -24.24 -6.43
N PRO A 504 9.20 -22.99 -6.13
CA PRO A 504 8.00 -22.38 -6.69
C PRO A 504 8.09 -22.17 -8.21
N GLU A 505 9.24 -22.33 -8.82
CA GLU A 505 9.48 -22.10 -10.26
C GLU A 505 8.97 -20.73 -10.71
N PHE A 506 9.54 -19.67 -10.12
CA PHE A 506 9.25 -18.30 -10.53
C PHE A 506 9.84 -17.95 -11.90
N VAL A 507 9.21 -17.05 -12.63
CA VAL A 507 9.67 -16.60 -13.95
C VAL A 507 11.08 -16.05 -13.89
N ASN A 508 11.41 -15.17 -12.94
CA ASN A 508 12.77 -14.65 -12.78
C ASN A 508 13.05 -14.09 -11.38
N VAL A 509 13.52 -14.91 -10.48
CA VAL A 509 13.86 -14.53 -9.11
C VAL A 509 14.92 -13.42 -9.06
N SER A 510 15.90 -13.41 -9.97
CA SER A 510 16.97 -12.42 -9.96
C SER A 510 16.51 -11.01 -10.36
N GLN A 511 15.39 -10.90 -11.03
CA GLN A 511 14.72 -9.64 -11.37
C GLN A 511 13.50 -9.38 -10.49
N HIS A 512 13.32 -10.20 -9.43
CA HIS A 512 12.16 -10.16 -8.53
C HIS A 512 10.81 -10.30 -9.26
N ASP A 513 10.82 -11.05 -10.35
CA ASP A 513 9.60 -11.48 -11.03
C ASP A 513 9.14 -12.81 -10.43
N PHE A 514 8.13 -12.72 -9.57
CA PHE A 514 7.58 -13.83 -8.81
C PHE A 514 6.31 -14.43 -9.44
N HIS A 515 6.04 -14.16 -10.70
CA HIS A 515 5.03 -14.89 -11.44
C HIS A 515 5.43 -16.36 -11.59
N LEU A 516 4.43 -17.23 -11.72
CA LEU A 516 4.66 -18.67 -11.76
C LEU A 516 4.90 -19.15 -13.19
N LEU A 517 5.86 -20.06 -13.36
CA LEU A 517 6.01 -20.83 -14.60
C LEU A 517 4.92 -21.92 -14.72
N GLY A 518 4.72 -22.42 -15.93
CA GLY A 518 3.70 -23.43 -16.23
C GLY A 518 3.84 -24.75 -15.46
N GLY A 519 5.06 -25.11 -15.03
CA GLY A 519 5.39 -26.30 -14.23
C GLY A 519 5.28 -26.11 -12.72
N SER A 520 5.06 -24.89 -12.24
CA SER A 520 5.13 -24.56 -10.82
C SER A 520 4.27 -25.47 -9.93
N PRO A 521 4.85 -26.02 -8.84
CA PRO A 521 4.11 -26.80 -7.85
C PRO A 521 3.15 -25.95 -7.00
N ALA A 522 3.22 -24.62 -7.10
CA ALA A 522 2.30 -23.70 -6.43
C ALA A 522 0.93 -23.64 -7.11
N ARG A 523 0.83 -24.08 -8.36
CA ARG A 523 -0.39 -23.99 -9.15
C ARG A 523 -1.48 -24.93 -8.64
N ARG A 524 -2.72 -24.42 -8.54
CA ARG A 524 -3.93 -25.17 -8.17
C ARG A 524 -3.80 -25.87 -6.80
N ARG A 525 -3.04 -25.29 -5.88
CA ARG A 525 -2.80 -25.84 -4.54
C ARG A 525 -3.45 -25.00 -3.43
N GLY A 526 -3.94 -23.82 -3.75
CA GLY A 526 -4.59 -22.94 -2.79
C GLY A 526 -6.00 -23.40 -2.42
N VAL A 527 -6.44 -22.90 -1.29
CA VAL A 527 -7.84 -22.94 -0.86
C VAL A 527 -8.48 -21.58 -1.11
N ASP A 528 -9.81 -21.54 -1.15
CA ASP A 528 -10.52 -20.27 -1.33
C ASP A 528 -10.24 -19.32 -0.16
N THR A 529 -9.97 -18.07 -0.50
CA THR A 529 -9.77 -16.96 0.43
C THR A 529 -10.76 -15.84 0.13
N VAL A 530 -10.72 -14.77 0.90
CA VAL A 530 -11.57 -13.59 0.63
C VAL A 530 -11.05 -12.73 -0.52
N SER A 531 -9.84 -12.99 -1.01
CA SER A 531 -9.29 -12.30 -2.17
C SER A 531 -9.88 -12.87 -3.46
N ALA A 532 -10.68 -12.09 -4.15
CA ALA A 532 -11.32 -12.50 -5.41
C ALA A 532 -10.35 -12.46 -6.60
N VAL A 533 -9.29 -11.68 -6.51
CA VAL A 533 -8.28 -11.49 -7.56
C VAL A 533 -6.87 -11.55 -6.94
N ASP A 534 -5.87 -11.76 -7.77
CA ASP A 534 -4.47 -11.67 -7.40
C ASP A 534 -3.94 -10.23 -7.49
N GLN A 535 -2.63 -10.03 -7.25
CA GLN A 535 -2.00 -8.71 -7.31
C GLN A 535 -2.11 -8.03 -8.69
N ASP A 536 -2.26 -8.82 -9.74
CA ASP A 536 -2.44 -8.36 -11.11
C ASP A 536 -3.90 -8.17 -11.53
N GLY A 537 -4.86 -8.44 -10.62
CA GLY A 537 -6.28 -8.39 -10.93
C GLY A 537 -6.81 -9.65 -11.63
N VAL A 538 -6.01 -10.71 -11.70
CA VAL A 538 -6.43 -12.00 -12.29
C VAL A 538 -7.35 -12.72 -11.30
N PRO A 539 -8.54 -13.17 -11.73
CA PRO A 539 -9.47 -13.86 -10.83
C PRO A 539 -8.86 -15.13 -10.20
N ARG A 540 -9.03 -15.29 -8.89
CA ARG A 540 -8.66 -16.50 -8.15
C ARG A 540 -9.81 -17.52 -8.15
N GLY A 541 -9.47 -18.80 -8.14
CA GLY A 541 -10.46 -19.87 -8.10
C GLY A 541 -11.07 -20.22 -9.46
N GLY A 542 -12.32 -20.70 -9.45
CA GLY A 542 -12.99 -21.17 -10.66
C GLY A 542 -12.47 -22.53 -11.16
N ALA A 543 -12.60 -22.81 -12.45
CA ALA A 543 -12.19 -24.10 -13.06
C ALA A 543 -10.68 -24.34 -12.99
N GLU A 544 -9.88 -23.30 -12.95
CA GLU A 544 -8.41 -23.37 -12.88
C GLU A 544 -7.90 -23.58 -11.45
N GLY A 545 -8.73 -23.34 -10.43
CA GLY A 545 -8.34 -23.40 -9.01
C GLY A 545 -7.56 -22.16 -8.56
N THR A 546 -7.19 -22.12 -7.29
CA THR A 546 -6.39 -21.04 -6.69
C THR A 546 -4.92 -21.45 -6.64
N ASP A 547 -4.03 -20.61 -7.14
CA ASP A 547 -2.59 -20.77 -7.01
C ASP A 547 -2.11 -20.19 -5.68
N LEU A 548 -0.95 -20.67 -5.21
CA LEU A 548 -0.30 -20.13 -4.01
C LEU A 548 0.47 -18.86 -4.36
N GLY A 549 0.58 -17.95 -3.39
CA GLY A 549 1.33 -16.71 -3.53
C GLY A 549 0.52 -15.54 -4.11
N ALA A 550 1.20 -14.44 -4.40
CA ALA A 550 0.60 -13.18 -4.81
C ALA A 550 0.02 -13.20 -6.24
N PHE A 551 0.41 -14.17 -7.07
CA PHE A 551 0.04 -14.21 -8.48
C PHE A 551 -0.63 -15.52 -8.89
N GLN A 552 -1.64 -15.41 -9.74
CA GLN A 552 -2.23 -16.52 -10.48
C GLN A 552 -1.44 -16.76 -11.79
N PHE A 553 -1.31 -18.02 -12.19
CA PHE A 553 -0.71 -18.35 -13.47
C PHE A 553 -1.66 -18.02 -14.61
N THR A 554 -1.20 -17.25 -15.60
CA THR A 554 -1.99 -16.79 -16.73
C THR A 554 -1.69 -17.50 -18.06
N GLY A 555 -0.80 -18.51 -18.06
CA GLY A 555 -0.48 -19.28 -19.28
C GLY A 555 0.64 -18.65 -20.14
N GLN A 556 1.40 -17.70 -19.63
CA GLN A 556 2.57 -17.13 -20.33
C GLN A 556 3.82 -17.98 -20.14
#